data_34c7a6588f2ffc0f7640b8955504a408
#
_entry.id   34c7a6588f2ffc0f7640b8955504a408
#
_cell.length_a   1.000
_cell.length_b   1.000
_cell.length_c   1.000
_cell.angle_alpha   90.00
_cell.angle_beta   90.00
_cell.angle_gamma   90.00
#
_symmetry.space_group_name_H-M   'P 1'
#
loop_
_entity.id
_entity.type
_entity.pdbx_description
1 polymer ?
#
loop_
_entity_poly.entity_id
_entity_poly.type
_entity_poly.pdbx_seq_one_letter_code
_entity_poly.pdbx_strand_id
1 'polypeptide(L)'
;RSFCTNNNAAYVAVEETYGNHSYNGHAKKDEAFRNNMTNFGILMEINGIEEPFKWAREVVQKLQFNGTGLYYSPTRIPSTTSEGVEVSSYQIENLSGVEHVMGEYWTYIMDFIEDMKKVFPTLENDWGIYIPEVKYLSPEPLVDYKNLALAQFDNVHFVGDALSARGITVSGAQGTYVAEDILERFCTVKNGSYICEWDNHQGDNVTF
;
A
#
# COMPACT_ATOMS: atom_id res chain seq x y z
N ARG A 1 -8.11 6.05 -8.01
CA ARG A 1 -7.37 7.07 -7.20
C ARG A 1 -5.86 6.80 -7.23
N SER A 2 -5.05 7.84 -7.05
CA SER A 2 -3.60 7.70 -6.82
C SER A 2 -3.29 7.53 -5.33
N PHE A 3 -2.14 6.91 -5.03
CA PHE A 3 -1.59 6.79 -3.68
C PHE A 3 -0.06 6.66 -3.74
N CYS A 4 0.60 6.80 -2.58
CA CYS A 4 2.05 6.61 -2.44
C CYS A 4 2.87 7.39 -3.48
N THR A 5 2.59 8.68 -3.65
CA THR A 5 3.34 9.53 -4.58
C THR A 5 4.74 9.80 -4.04
N ASN A 6 5.76 9.46 -4.82
CA ASN A 6 7.17 9.67 -4.52
C ASN A 6 7.79 10.54 -5.60
N ASN A 7 8.44 11.62 -5.18
CA ASN A 7 8.98 12.62 -6.11
C ASN A 7 10.52 12.67 -6.06
N ASN A 8 11.13 12.78 -7.24
CA ASN A 8 12.54 13.14 -7.44
C ASN A 8 13.60 12.21 -6.79
N ALA A 9 13.28 11.01 -6.48
CA ALA A 9 14.19 9.91 -6.13
C ALA A 9 13.39 8.60 -6.21
N ALA A 10 12.42 8.59 -7.13
CA ALA A 10 11.48 7.51 -7.29
C ALA A 10 12.15 6.28 -7.92
N TYR A 11 11.82 5.12 -7.41
CA TYR A 11 12.19 3.83 -7.98
C TYR A 11 11.05 2.83 -7.78
N VAL A 12 11.13 1.72 -8.49
CA VAL A 12 10.20 0.61 -8.36
C VAL A 12 10.93 -0.56 -7.70
N ALA A 13 10.37 -1.10 -6.64
CA ALA A 13 10.83 -2.35 -6.05
C ALA A 13 10.04 -3.51 -6.64
N VAL A 14 10.73 -4.62 -6.87
CA VAL A 14 10.11 -5.90 -7.17
C VAL A 14 9.87 -6.64 -5.87
N GLU A 15 8.64 -7.05 -5.66
CA GLU A 15 8.22 -7.82 -4.48
C GLU A 15 7.67 -9.17 -4.94
N GLU A 16 7.75 -10.17 -4.08
CA GLU A 16 7.14 -11.47 -4.34
C GLU A 16 5.74 -11.52 -3.75
N THR A 17 4.77 -11.84 -4.60
CA THR A 17 3.38 -12.03 -4.20
C THR A 17 2.87 -13.36 -4.74
N TYR A 18 2.60 -14.32 -3.86
CA TYR A 18 2.17 -15.68 -4.22
C TYR A 18 3.12 -16.40 -5.18
N GLY A 19 4.44 -16.23 -5.01
CA GLY A 19 5.45 -16.82 -5.89
C GLY A 19 5.60 -16.13 -7.26
N ASN A 20 5.04 -14.93 -7.42
CA ASN A 20 5.12 -14.13 -8.63
C ASN A 20 5.61 -12.72 -8.32
N HIS A 21 6.18 -12.04 -9.30
CA HIS A 21 6.60 -10.65 -9.13
C HIS A 21 5.41 -9.69 -9.06
N SER A 22 5.46 -8.78 -8.11
CA SER A 22 4.63 -7.59 -8.04
C SER A 22 5.51 -6.36 -7.87
N TYR A 23 4.96 -5.18 -8.03
CA TYR A 23 5.73 -3.94 -8.07
C TYR A 23 5.22 -2.96 -7.04
N ASN A 24 6.15 -2.25 -6.40
CA ASN A 24 5.81 -1.22 -5.43
C ASN A 24 6.68 0.02 -5.63
N GLY A 25 6.05 1.19 -5.65
CA GLY A 25 6.73 2.46 -5.82
C GLY A 25 7.31 2.98 -4.50
N HIS A 26 8.58 3.34 -4.52
CA HIS A 26 9.31 3.89 -3.39
C HIS A 26 10.09 5.15 -3.76
N ALA A 27 10.67 5.82 -2.75
CA ALA A 27 11.67 6.86 -2.91
C ALA A 27 12.83 6.68 -1.95
N LYS A 28 14.04 7.02 -2.39
CA LYS A 28 15.21 7.13 -1.51
C LYS A 28 15.17 8.45 -0.76
N LYS A 29 15.60 8.45 0.51
CA LYS A 29 15.68 9.66 1.34
C LYS A 29 16.88 10.54 1.01
N ASP A 30 17.99 9.92 0.59
CA ASP A 30 19.24 10.60 0.33
C ASP A 30 19.17 11.39 -0.99
N GLU A 31 19.56 12.66 -0.94
CA GLU A 31 19.59 13.55 -2.09
C GLU A 31 20.55 13.08 -3.19
N ALA A 32 21.55 12.26 -2.86
CA ALA A 32 22.45 11.66 -3.83
C ALA A 32 21.73 10.76 -4.86
N PHE A 33 20.53 10.27 -4.54
CA PHE A 33 19.72 9.41 -5.41
C PHE A 33 18.64 10.16 -6.20
N ARG A 34 18.70 11.49 -6.27
CA ARG A 34 17.79 12.27 -7.10
C ARG A 34 17.92 11.88 -8.57
N ASN A 35 16.80 11.57 -9.20
CA ASN A 35 16.76 11.06 -10.57
C ASN A 35 15.73 11.76 -11.46
N ASN A 36 15.09 12.84 -10.98
CA ASN A 36 14.02 13.57 -11.67
C ASN A 36 12.79 12.71 -12.02
N MET A 37 12.68 11.53 -11.45
CA MET A 37 11.54 10.65 -11.65
C MET A 37 10.53 10.80 -10.51
N THR A 38 9.27 10.65 -10.86
CA THR A 38 8.14 10.57 -9.91
C THR A 38 7.40 9.28 -10.16
N ASN A 39 7.01 8.57 -9.13
CA ASN A 39 6.07 7.47 -9.25
C ASN A 39 4.86 7.65 -8.33
N PHE A 40 3.79 7.00 -8.66
CA PHE A 40 2.60 6.88 -7.83
C PHE A 40 1.86 5.57 -8.18
N GLY A 41 1.18 5.02 -7.20
CA GLY A 41 0.29 3.88 -7.43
C GLY A 41 -1.05 4.34 -7.98
N ILE A 42 -1.60 3.59 -8.92
CA ILE A 42 -3.01 3.71 -9.35
C ILE A 42 -3.79 2.60 -8.66
N LEU A 43 -4.69 2.98 -7.77
CA LEU A 43 -5.55 2.06 -7.06
C LEU A 43 -6.93 2.00 -7.70
N MET A 44 -7.29 0.82 -8.13
CA MET A 44 -8.65 0.46 -8.52
C MET A 44 -9.23 -0.44 -7.44
N GLU A 45 -10.36 -0.05 -6.88
CA GLU A 45 -11.09 -0.83 -5.88
C GLU A 45 -12.16 -1.66 -6.58
N ILE A 46 -12.16 -2.96 -6.33
CA ILE A 46 -13.10 -3.90 -6.92
C ILE A 46 -13.93 -4.51 -5.80
N ASN A 47 -15.23 -4.32 -5.87
CA ASN A 47 -16.19 -4.75 -4.87
C ASN A 47 -17.01 -5.94 -5.36
N GLY A 48 -17.66 -6.65 -4.44
CA GLY A 48 -18.59 -7.74 -4.76
C GLY A 48 -17.92 -9.06 -5.13
N ILE A 49 -16.64 -9.24 -4.81
CA ILE A 49 -15.92 -10.49 -5.03
C ILE A 49 -16.17 -11.42 -3.85
N GLU A 50 -16.76 -12.58 -4.08
CA GLU A 50 -17.09 -13.56 -3.04
C GLU A 50 -15.84 -14.18 -2.39
N GLU A 51 -14.81 -14.50 -3.21
CA GLU A 51 -13.54 -15.09 -2.76
C GLU A 51 -12.36 -14.16 -3.09
N PRO A 52 -12.18 -13.03 -2.39
CA PRO A 52 -11.24 -11.98 -2.79
C PRO A 52 -9.78 -12.47 -2.84
N PHE A 53 -9.35 -13.33 -1.93
CA PHE A 53 -7.98 -13.86 -1.93
C PHE A 53 -7.71 -14.81 -3.11
N LYS A 54 -8.67 -15.63 -3.47
CA LYS A 54 -8.57 -16.52 -4.63
C LYS A 54 -8.55 -15.71 -5.92
N TRP A 55 -9.49 -14.77 -6.05
CA TRP A 55 -9.57 -13.88 -7.19
C TRP A 55 -8.27 -13.08 -7.38
N ALA A 56 -7.73 -12.49 -6.31
CA ALA A 56 -6.49 -11.72 -6.40
C ALA A 56 -5.29 -12.58 -6.80
N ARG A 57 -5.21 -13.83 -6.32
CA ARG A 57 -4.17 -14.78 -6.75
C ARG A 57 -4.29 -15.09 -8.23
N GLU A 58 -5.49 -15.35 -8.72
CA GLU A 58 -5.75 -15.63 -10.14
C GLU A 58 -5.38 -14.43 -11.02
N VAL A 59 -5.71 -13.20 -10.57
CA VAL A 59 -5.31 -11.97 -11.26
C VAL A 59 -3.80 -11.81 -11.31
N VAL A 60 -3.09 -12.00 -10.18
CA VAL A 60 -1.64 -11.92 -10.15
C VAL A 60 -1.02 -12.94 -11.12
N GLN A 61 -1.50 -14.18 -11.12
CA GLN A 61 -1.02 -15.22 -12.03
C GLN A 61 -1.29 -14.88 -13.51
N LYS A 62 -2.45 -14.31 -13.82
CA LYS A 62 -2.81 -13.90 -15.18
C LYS A 62 -1.96 -12.73 -15.68
N LEU A 63 -1.55 -11.83 -14.79
CA LEU A 63 -0.75 -10.66 -15.10
C LEU A 63 0.76 -10.94 -15.03
N GLN A 64 1.17 -12.17 -15.29
CA GLN A 64 2.56 -12.59 -15.32
C GLN A 64 2.96 -13.15 -16.67
N PHE A 65 4.21 -12.99 -17.01
CA PHE A 65 4.85 -13.70 -18.08
C PHE A 65 6.12 -14.37 -17.54
N ASN A 66 6.15 -15.70 -17.53
CA ASN A 66 7.25 -16.48 -16.97
C ASN A 66 7.59 -16.10 -15.49
N GLY A 67 6.59 -15.82 -14.66
CA GLY A 67 6.75 -15.44 -13.26
C GLY A 67 7.15 -13.96 -13.05
N THR A 68 7.32 -13.20 -14.12
CA THR A 68 7.63 -11.77 -14.09
C THR A 68 6.39 -10.95 -14.38
N GLY A 69 6.16 -9.89 -13.63
CA GLY A 69 5.07 -8.95 -13.94
C GLY A 69 5.31 -8.16 -15.22
N LEU A 70 4.37 -7.35 -15.60
CA LEU A 70 4.31 -6.64 -16.87
C LEU A 70 4.77 -5.19 -16.74
N TYR A 71 5.37 -4.68 -17.79
CA TYR A 71 5.70 -3.27 -17.96
C TYR A 71 5.23 -2.78 -19.32
N TYR A 72 4.61 -1.61 -19.35
CA TYR A 72 4.25 -0.91 -20.58
C TYR A 72 4.65 0.56 -20.49
N SER A 73 5.17 1.11 -21.60
CA SER A 73 5.42 2.54 -21.78
C SER A 73 5.19 2.93 -23.23
N PRO A 74 4.54 4.08 -23.50
CA PRO A 74 4.40 4.58 -24.87
C PRO A 74 5.74 5.03 -25.48
N THR A 75 6.74 5.36 -24.66
CA THR A 75 8.05 5.88 -25.08
C THR A 75 9.19 4.90 -24.90
N ARG A 76 8.92 3.70 -24.38
CA ARG A 76 9.94 2.69 -24.05
C ARG A 76 11.02 3.20 -23.08
N ILE A 77 10.60 3.96 -22.07
CA ILE A 77 11.51 4.43 -21.02
C ILE A 77 12.12 3.23 -20.32
N PRO A 78 13.44 3.14 -20.19
CA PRO A 78 14.09 2.05 -19.49
C PRO A 78 13.60 1.98 -18.05
N SER A 79 13.16 0.80 -17.63
CA SER A 79 12.77 0.52 -16.26
C SER A 79 14.04 0.33 -15.43
N THR A 80 14.49 1.38 -14.74
CA THR A 80 15.61 1.29 -13.82
C THR A 80 15.20 1.44 -12.38
N THR A 81 15.86 0.70 -11.48
CA THR A 81 15.85 1.00 -10.06
C THR A 81 16.66 2.28 -9.78
N SER A 82 16.54 2.82 -8.57
CA SER A 82 17.39 3.94 -8.13
C SER A 82 18.90 3.64 -8.13
N GLU A 83 19.26 2.37 -8.27
CA GLU A 83 20.65 1.88 -8.32
C GLU A 83 21.14 1.63 -9.76
N GLY A 84 20.32 1.97 -10.75
CA GLY A 84 20.64 1.72 -12.16
C GLY A 84 20.46 0.25 -12.60
N VAL A 85 19.88 -0.58 -11.74
CA VAL A 85 19.56 -1.97 -12.06
C VAL A 85 18.23 -2.03 -12.79
N GLU A 86 18.19 -2.75 -13.89
CA GLU A 86 16.95 -2.97 -14.65
C GLU A 86 15.94 -3.77 -13.81
N VAL A 87 14.70 -3.27 -13.75
CA VAL A 87 13.62 -3.99 -13.05
C VAL A 87 13.21 -5.19 -13.88
N SER A 88 13.26 -6.37 -13.27
CA SER A 88 12.80 -7.59 -13.92
C SER A 88 11.31 -7.53 -14.20
N SER A 89 10.97 -7.32 -15.46
CA SER A 89 9.60 -7.21 -15.96
C SER A 89 9.51 -7.67 -17.41
N TYR A 90 8.36 -8.16 -17.82
CA TYR A 90 8.07 -8.44 -19.22
C TYR A 90 7.54 -7.18 -19.91
N GLN A 91 8.25 -6.67 -20.88
CA GLN A 91 7.82 -5.49 -21.62
C GLN A 91 6.75 -5.86 -22.65
N ILE A 92 5.59 -5.20 -22.55
CA ILE A 92 4.54 -5.24 -23.56
C ILE A 92 4.81 -4.13 -24.58
N GLU A 93 4.97 -4.51 -25.83
CA GLU A 93 5.40 -3.60 -26.89
C GLU A 93 4.30 -2.65 -27.38
N ASN A 94 3.03 -2.99 -27.16
CA ASN A 94 1.91 -2.22 -27.66
C ASN A 94 0.72 -2.23 -26.69
N LEU A 95 -0.13 -1.22 -26.83
CA LEU A 95 -1.31 -1.03 -25.99
C LEU A 95 -2.30 -2.18 -26.07
N SER A 96 -2.49 -2.76 -27.24
CA SER A 96 -3.41 -3.88 -27.43
C SER A 96 -2.99 -5.14 -26.66
N GLY A 97 -1.69 -5.32 -26.42
CA GLY A 97 -1.19 -6.39 -25.56
C GLY A 97 -1.60 -6.18 -24.10
N VAL A 98 -1.53 -4.95 -23.61
CA VAL A 98 -1.99 -4.60 -22.25
C VAL A 98 -3.51 -4.77 -22.13
N GLU A 99 -4.27 -4.28 -23.11
CA GLU A 99 -5.73 -4.42 -23.17
C GLU A 99 -6.15 -5.88 -23.16
N HIS A 100 -5.46 -6.73 -23.92
CA HIS A 100 -5.76 -8.17 -23.95
C HIS A 100 -5.59 -8.84 -22.58
N VAL A 101 -4.56 -8.46 -21.82
CA VAL A 101 -4.28 -9.03 -20.50
C VAL A 101 -5.17 -8.47 -19.42
N MET A 102 -5.37 -7.15 -19.41
CA MET A 102 -6.11 -6.42 -18.37
C MET A 102 -7.62 -6.42 -18.61
N GLY A 103 -8.06 -6.58 -19.87
CA GLY A 103 -9.47 -6.51 -20.22
C GLY A 103 -10.10 -5.16 -19.88
N GLU A 104 -11.31 -5.19 -19.33
CA GLU A 104 -12.06 -3.97 -18.97
C GLU A 104 -11.35 -3.08 -17.94
N TYR A 105 -10.51 -3.66 -17.07
CA TYR A 105 -9.79 -2.90 -16.06
C TYR A 105 -8.80 -1.90 -16.68
N TRP A 106 -8.29 -2.19 -17.87
CA TRP A 106 -7.41 -1.29 -18.58
C TRP A 106 -8.08 0.03 -18.96
N THR A 107 -9.35 0.00 -19.35
CA THR A 107 -10.11 1.20 -19.68
C THR A 107 -10.15 2.17 -18.49
N TYR A 108 -10.46 1.68 -17.30
CA TYR A 108 -10.50 2.51 -16.10
C TYR A 108 -9.13 3.11 -15.74
N ILE A 109 -8.05 2.35 -15.97
CA ILE A 109 -6.68 2.84 -15.74
C ILE A 109 -6.34 3.94 -16.74
N MET A 110 -6.67 3.75 -18.02
CA MET A 110 -6.40 4.75 -19.06
C MET A 110 -7.21 6.02 -18.86
N ASP A 111 -8.49 5.93 -18.54
CA ASP A 111 -9.33 7.08 -18.20
C ASP A 111 -8.71 7.89 -17.06
N PHE A 112 -8.21 7.19 -16.03
CA PHE A 112 -7.53 7.85 -14.92
C PHE A 112 -6.22 8.52 -15.37
N ILE A 113 -5.41 7.89 -16.22
CA ILE A 113 -4.19 8.49 -16.78
C ILE A 113 -4.51 9.74 -17.61
N GLU A 114 -5.55 9.69 -18.44
CA GLU A 114 -6.00 10.83 -19.22
C GLU A 114 -6.47 12.00 -18.33
N ASP A 115 -7.13 11.71 -17.23
CA ASP A 115 -7.48 12.74 -16.24
C ASP A 115 -6.23 13.33 -15.55
N MET A 116 -5.24 12.48 -15.24
CA MET A 116 -3.98 12.91 -14.62
C MET A 116 -3.15 13.79 -15.58
N LYS A 117 -3.20 13.57 -16.89
CA LYS A 117 -2.54 14.43 -17.88
C LYS A 117 -3.01 15.89 -17.82
N LYS A 118 -4.28 16.11 -17.46
CA LYS A 118 -4.83 17.47 -17.28
C LYS A 118 -4.16 18.23 -16.14
N VAL A 119 -3.67 17.50 -15.14
CA VAL A 119 -2.99 18.06 -13.95
C VAL A 119 -1.47 18.04 -14.13
N PHE A 120 -0.95 17.00 -14.76
CA PHE A 120 0.49 16.77 -15.00
C PHE A 120 0.77 16.63 -16.50
N PRO A 121 0.96 17.74 -17.23
CA PRO A 121 1.18 17.70 -18.68
C PRO A 121 2.40 16.87 -19.12
N THR A 122 3.36 16.64 -18.22
CA THR A 122 4.53 15.77 -18.49
C THR A 122 4.15 14.31 -18.73
N LEU A 123 2.96 13.89 -18.28
CA LEU A 123 2.44 12.54 -18.56
C LEU A 123 1.97 12.33 -20.01
N GLU A 124 1.97 13.34 -20.85
CA GLU A 124 1.52 13.20 -22.24
C GLU A 124 2.33 12.14 -23.00
N ASN A 125 3.66 12.13 -22.82
CA ASN A 125 4.52 11.27 -23.60
C ASN A 125 5.57 10.51 -22.78
N ASP A 126 5.67 10.77 -21.49
CA ASP A 126 6.81 10.34 -20.69
C ASP A 126 6.35 9.60 -19.42
N TRP A 127 5.79 8.40 -19.60
CA TRP A 127 5.34 7.55 -18.51
C TRP A 127 5.51 6.06 -18.82
N GLY A 128 5.56 5.28 -17.77
CA GLY A 128 5.50 3.82 -17.85
C GLY A 128 4.70 3.25 -16.68
N ILE A 129 4.09 2.11 -16.88
CA ILE A 129 3.31 1.43 -15.86
C ILE A 129 3.84 0.02 -15.63
N TYR A 130 4.01 -0.33 -14.36
CA TYR A 130 4.31 -1.67 -13.89
C TYR A 130 3.06 -2.32 -13.34
N ILE A 131 2.83 -3.58 -13.64
CA ILE A 131 1.64 -4.36 -13.30
C ILE A 131 2.05 -5.78 -12.87
N PRO A 132 1.50 -6.32 -11.79
CA PRO A 132 0.52 -5.78 -10.86
C PRO A 132 1.14 -5.22 -9.59
N GLU A 133 0.33 -4.46 -8.84
CA GLU A 133 0.41 -4.37 -7.38
C GLU A 133 -0.96 -4.77 -6.85
N VAL A 134 -1.02 -5.73 -5.92
CA VAL A 134 -2.30 -6.20 -5.37
C VAL A 134 -2.35 -5.91 -3.88
N LYS A 135 -3.40 -5.23 -3.46
CA LYS A 135 -3.69 -4.93 -2.06
C LYS A 135 -5.05 -5.49 -1.68
N TYR A 136 -5.12 -6.11 -0.50
CA TYR A 136 -6.38 -6.53 0.08
C TYR A 136 -6.88 -5.48 1.06
N LEU A 137 -8.20 -5.33 1.09
CA LEU A 137 -8.87 -4.76 2.24
C LEU A 137 -9.33 -5.93 3.10
N SER A 138 -8.74 -6.08 4.27
CA SER A 138 -9.21 -7.05 5.25
C SER A 138 -10.61 -6.66 5.74
N PRO A 139 -11.48 -7.62 6.06
CA PRO A 139 -12.71 -7.32 6.79
C PRO A 139 -12.40 -6.51 8.04
N GLU A 140 -13.15 -5.44 8.27
CA GLU A 140 -12.99 -4.63 9.47
C GLU A 140 -13.42 -5.45 10.68
N PRO A 141 -12.61 -5.50 11.76
CA PRO A 141 -13.04 -6.09 13.01
C PRO A 141 -14.19 -5.26 13.62
N LEU A 142 -15.12 -5.94 14.29
CA LEU A 142 -16.18 -5.26 15.03
C LEU A 142 -15.59 -4.64 16.30
N VAL A 143 -15.42 -3.34 16.30
CA VAL A 143 -14.88 -2.59 17.43
C VAL A 143 -15.92 -1.64 18.01
N ASP A 144 -15.78 -1.32 19.29
CA ASP A 144 -16.42 -0.16 19.87
C ASP A 144 -15.66 1.10 19.45
N TYR A 145 -16.30 1.96 18.68
CA TYR A 145 -15.65 3.19 18.15
C TYR A 145 -15.35 4.24 19.23
N LYS A 146 -15.79 4.02 20.49
CA LYS A 146 -15.44 4.91 21.60
C LYS A 146 -14.01 4.70 22.11
N ASN A 147 -13.47 3.51 21.93
CA ASN A 147 -12.14 3.16 22.43
C ASN A 147 -11.35 2.25 21.47
N LEU A 148 -11.94 1.89 20.33
CA LEU A 148 -11.39 1.00 19.31
C LEU A 148 -11.05 -0.40 19.84
N ALA A 149 -11.67 -0.80 20.94
CA ALA A 149 -11.56 -2.16 21.46
C ALA A 149 -12.45 -3.12 20.67
N LEU A 150 -12.00 -4.36 20.53
CA LEU A 150 -12.79 -5.41 19.91
C LEU A 150 -14.07 -5.64 20.72
N ALA A 151 -15.22 -5.74 20.06
CA ALA A 151 -16.52 -5.86 20.71
C ALA A 151 -16.63 -7.02 21.74
N GLN A 152 -15.80 -8.06 21.60
CA GLN A 152 -15.78 -9.22 22.49
C GLN A 152 -14.66 -9.18 23.53
N PHE A 153 -13.67 -8.27 23.38
CA PHE A 153 -12.50 -8.20 24.26
C PHE A 153 -12.11 -6.73 24.45
N ASP A 154 -12.36 -6.20 25.63
CA ASP A 154 -12.13 -4.80 25.98
C ASP A 154 -10.65 -4.41 26.14
N ASN A 155 -9.77 -5.39 26.15
CA ASN A 155 -8.31 -5.24 26.23
C ASN A 155 -7.58 -5.48 24.89
N VAL A 156 -8.33 -5.69 23.79
CA VAL A 156 -7.77 -5.89 22.45
C VAL A 156 -8.23 -4.75 21.55
N HIS A 157 -7.31 -3.89 21.15
CA HIS A 157 -7.58 -2.72 20.31
C HIS A 157 -7.07 -2.91 18.90
N PHE A 158 -7.80 -2.37 17.93
CA PHE A 158 -7.38 -2.31 16.54
C PHE A 158 -7.23 -0.85 16.12
N VAL A 159 -6.15 -0.53 15.39
CA VAL A 159 -5.86 0.81 14.93
C VAL A 159 -5.27 0.79 13.52
N GLY A 160 -5.32 1.92 12.84
CA GLY A 160 -4.69 2.12 11.55
C GLY A 160 -5.31 1.27 10.44
N ASP A 161 -4.48 0.66 9.64
CA ASP A 161 -4.88 -0.09 8.44
C ASP A 161 -5.80 -1.29 8.76
N ALA A 162 -5.72 -1.83 9.98
CA ALA A 162 -6.61 -2.87 10.46
C ALA A 162 -8.08 -2.42 10.59
N LEU A 163 -8.33 -1.12 10.70
CA LEU A 163 -9.66 -0.50 10.66
C LEU A 163 -9.91 0.26 9.36
N SER A 164 -9.22 -0.08 8.27
CA SER A 164 -9.28 0.64 6.98
C SER A 164 -8.98 2.14 7.09
N ALA A 165 -8.42 2.59 8.22
CA ALA A 165 -8.03 3.97 8.47
C ALA A 165 -6.64 4.23 7.87
N ARG A 166 -6.62 4.49 6.57
CA ARG A 166 -5.38 4.63 5.81
C ARG A 166 -4.75 6.00 5.99
N GLY A 167 -3.43 5.99 6.08
CA GLY A 167 -2.59 7.16 6.17
C GLY A 167 -1.88 7.27 7.52
N ILE A 168 -0.60 7.68 7.48
CA ILE A 168 0.27 7.75 8.67
C ILE A 168 -0.34 8.63 9.75
N THR A 169 -0.88 9.79 9.38
CA THR A 169 -1.49 10.74 10.33
C THR A 169 -2.70 10.16 11.02
N VAL A 170 -3.62 9.52 10.28
CA VAL A 170 -4.84 8.93 10.84
C VAL A 170 -4.50 7.74 11.72
N SER A 171 -3.62 6.85 11.26
CA SER A 171 -3.16 5.70 12.04
C SER A 171 -2.44 6.13 13.33
N GLY A 172 -1.62 7.19 13.25
CA GLY A 172 -0.95 7.76 14.41
C GLY A 172 -1.94 8.37 15.43
N ALA A 173 -2.95 9.10 14.93
CA ALA A 173 -3.99 9.67 15.79
C ALA A 173 -4.81 8.58 16.51
N GLN A 174 -5.19 7.50 15.80
CA GLN A 174 -5.85 6.36 16.43
C GLN A 174 -4.97 5.68 17.47
N GLY A 175 -3.67 5.52 17.19
CA GLY A 175 -2.72 4.95 18.15
C GLY A 175 -2.62 5.79 19.42
N THR A 176 -2.54 7.13 19.30
CA THR A 176 -2.54 8.06 20.44
C THR A 176 -3.83 7.95 21.23
N TYR A 177 -4.97 7.97 20.54
CA TYR A 177 -6.29 7.86 21.16
C TYR A 177 -6.46 6.59 21.99
N VAL A 178 -6.04 5.43 21.45
CA VAL A 178 -6.09 4.15 22.18
C VAL A 178 -5.09 4.14 23.33
N ALA A 179 -3.89 4.71 23.15
CA ALA A 179 -2.90 4.81 24.24
C ALA A 179 -3.44 5.61 25.42
N GLU A 180 -4.12 6.74 25.17
CA GLU A 180 -4.78 7.54 26.21
C GLU A 180 -5.86 6.73 26.94
N ASP A 181 -6.74 6.04 26.22
CA ASP A 181 -7.77 5.18 26.82
C ASP A 181 -7.17 4.05 27.69
N ILE A 182 -6.09 3.42 27.23
CA ILE A 182 -5.37 2.39 27.99
C ILE A 182 -4.76 2.98 29.26
N LEU A 183 -4.09 4.14 29.15
CA LEU A 183 -3.48 4.80 30.31
C LEU A 183 -4.52 5.19 31.35
N GLU A 184 -5.68 5.71 30.93
CA GLU A 184 -6.76 6.10 31.83
C GLU A 184 -7.40 4.88 32.55
N ARG A 185 -7.56 3.76 31.85
CA ARG A 185 -8.23 2.58 32.42
C ARG A 185 -7.33 1.66 33.22
N PHE A 186 -6.05 1.52 32.83
CA PHE A 186 -5.19 0.47 33.37
C PHE A 186 -3.95 1.01 34.10
N CYS A 187 -3.73 2.33 34.14
CA CYS A 187 -2.55 2.89 34.71
C CYS A 187 -2.84 3.94 35.78
N THR A 188 -1.98 4.04 36.80
CA THR A 188 -1.98 5.11 37.79
C THR A 188 -0.75 6.01 37.61
N VAL A 189 -0.91 7.30 37.91
CA VAL A 189 0.23 8.24 37.86
C VAL A 189 0.88 8.31 39.25
N LYS A 190 2.17 7.89 39.36
CA LYS A 190 2.99 8.07 40.56
C LYS A 190 4.29 8.81 40.18
N ASN A 191 4.57 9.90 40.86
CA ASN A 191 5.79 10.70 40.67
C ASN A 191 6.02 11.16 39.19
N GLY A 192 4.96 11.46 38.48
CA GLY A 192 5.04 11.89 37.08
C GLY A 192 5.24 10.76 36.05
N SER A 193 5.21 9.50 36.48
CA SER A 193 5.30 8.33 35.61
C SER A 193 4.01 7.51 35.67
N TYR A 194 3.62 6.91 34.54
CA TYR A 194 2.51 5.95 34.50
C TYR A 194 2.98 4.60 35.02
N ILE A 195 2.23 4.04 35.95
CA ILE A 195 2.40 2.67 36.43
C ILE A 195 1.17 1.91 36.02
N CYS A 196 1.33 0.96 35.10
CA CYS A 196 0.26 0.16 34.57
C CYS A 196 0.24 -1.22 35.25
N GLU A 197 -0.87 -1.53 35.88
CA GLU A 197 -1.11 -2.86 36.44
C GLU A 197 -1.70 -3.74 35.33
N TRP A 198 -0.86 -4.55 34.74
CA TRP A 198 -1.30 -5.64 33.88
C TRP A 198 -1.58 -6.83 34.76
N ASP A 199 -2.71 -7.46 34.58
CA ASP A 199 -3.05 -8.72 35.24
C ASP A 199 -2.17 -9.84 34.68
N ASN A 200 -0.87 -9.73 34.95
CA ASN A 200 0.11 -10.74 34.63
C ASN A 200 0.00 -11.80 35.73
N HIS A 201 -0.39 -12.99 35.38
CA HIS A 201 -0.26 -14.17 36.24
C HIS A 201 1.20 -14.40 36.74
N GLN A 202 2.13 -13.49 36.45
CA GLN A 202 3.54 -13.53 36.85
C GLN A 202 4.06 -12.29 37.59
N GLY A 203 3.23 -11.31 37.90
CA GLY A 203 3.54 -10.26 38.88
C GLY A 203 4.60 -9.21 38.50
N ASP A 204 4.94 -9.04 37.24
CA ASP A 204 5.89 -8.02 36.78
C ASP A 204 5.18 -6.72 36.41
N ASN A 205 5.46 -5.64 37.16
CA ASN A 205 5.02 -4.30 36.81
C ASN A 205 5.91 -3.74 35.69
N VAL A 206 5.32 -3.27 34.61
CA VAL A 206 6.04 -2.54 33.55
C VAL A 206 5.93 -1.05 33.84
N THR A 207 7.06 -0.38 33.94
CA THR A 207 7.16 1.09 34.12
C THR A 207 7.58 1.71 32.79
N PHE A 208 6.81 2.70 32.31
CA PHE A 208 7.12 3.49 31.14
C PHE A 208 7.52 4.91 31.51
#